data_325bca4fd9f4e1389eb59a536f790a5d
#
_entry.id   325bca4fd9f4e1389eb59a536f790a5d
#
_cell.length_a   1.000
_cell.length_b   1.000
_cell.length_c   1.000
_cell.angle_alpha   90.00
_cell.angle_beta   90.00
_cell.angle_gamma   90.00
#
_symmetry.space_group_name_H-M   'P 1'
#
loop_
_entity.id
_entity.type
_entity.pdbx_description
1 polymer ?
#
loop_
_entity_poly.entity_id
_entity_poly.type
_entity_poly.pdbx_seq_one_letter_code
_entity_poly.pdbx_strand_id
1 'polypeptide(L)'
;MTEEGSSVANMMCLMTSRIEAIAKGIDKEQIASFVHAILSANRIYVMGAGRSGLVAKSFAMRLMHTGFVSYVVGETITPAIAEGDLIVAFSGSGNTKTIGDIAETAKGIGATVALISSNPESRIGKIADYIIKVETQRDPVTCDAHEYEIRQMLGEHRSFAPLGTIFETTSLIFSDAVISTIMT
;
A
#
# COMPACT_ATOMS: atom_id res chain seq x y z
N MET A 1 11.15 -34.98 7.59
CA MET A 1 10.93 -33.57 7.17
C MET A 1 12.16 -33.16 6.41
N THR A 2 12.03 -32.72 5.18
CA THR A 2 13.17 -32.24 4.39
C THR A 2 13.69 -30.94 4.99
N GLU A 3 15.00 -30.69 4.92
CA GLU A 3 15.65 -29.47 5.41
C GLU A 3 15.01 -28.19 4.81
N GLU A 4 14.60 -28.26 3.55
CA GLU A 4 13.88 -27.22 2.81
C GLU A 4 12.50 -26.90 3.43
N GLY A 5 11.71 -27.91 3.83
CA GLY A 5 10.42 -27.70 4.48
C GLY A 5 10.56 -26.99 5.84
N SER A 6 11.60 -27.31 6.60
CA SER A 6 11.91 -26.59 7.84
C SER A 6 12.32 -25.15 7.60
N SER A 7 13.06 -24.87 6.52
CA SER A 7 13.49 -23.52 6.14
C SER A 7 12.30 -22.62 5.78
N VAL A 8 11.34 -23.11 4.99
CA VAL A 8 10.12 -22.35 4.64
C VAL A 8 9.29 -22.02 5.87
N ALA A 9 9.05 -22.99 6.75
CA ALA A 9 8.28 -22.77 7.97
C ALA A 9 8.94 -21.73 8.88
N ASN A 10 10.27 -21.81 9.06
CA ASN A 10 11.03 -20.83 9.85
C ASN A 10 10.92 -19.42 9.26
N MET A 11 10.95 -19.32 7.93
CA MET A 11 10.80 -18.03 7.24
C MET A 11 9.41 -17.45 7.44
N MET A 12 8.35 -18.24 7.34
CA MET A 12 6.98 -17.82 7.63
C MET A 12 6.85 -17.31 9.07
N CYS A 13 7.42 -18.01 10.05
CA CYS A 13 7.43 -17.56 11.44
C CYS A 13 8.17 -16.23 11.62
N LEU A 14 9.32 -16.06 10.96
CA LEU A 14 10.06 -14.81 10.98
C LEU A 14 9.25 -13.65 10.37
N MET A 15 8.59 -13.87 9.24
CA MET A 15 7.73 -12.87 8.63
C MET A 15 6.56 -12.49 9.53
N THR A 16 5.88 -13.47 10.12
CA THR A 16 4.74 -13.27 11.02
C THR A 16 5.16 -12.45 12.25
N SER A 17 6.28 -12.79 12.89
CA SER A 17 6.76 -12.05 14.06
C SER A 17 7.08 -10.58 13.74
N ARG A 18 7.59 -10.30 12.55
CA ARG A 18 7.84 -8.91 12.09
C ARG A 18 6.56 -8.16 11.81
N ILE A 19 5.58 -8.79 11.18
CA ILE A 19 4.27 -8.18 10.92
C ILE A 19 3.57 -7.87 12.24
N GLU A 20 3.65 -8.76 13.23
CA GLU A 20 3.11 -8.51 14.56
C GLU A 20 3.76 -7.29 15.24
N ALA A 21 5.09 -7.17 15.14
CA ALA A 21 5.81 -6.02 15.67
C ALA A 21 5.38 -4.71 14.99
N ILE A 22 5.22 -4.72 13.66
CA ILE A 22 4.72 -3.57 12.89
C ILE A 22 3.31 -3.21 13.33
N ALA A 23 2.41 -4.19 13.42
CA ALA A 23 1.01 -3.96 13.81
C ALA A 23 0.88 -3.31 15.20
N LYS A 24 1.76 -3.66 16.15
CA LYS A 24 1.82 -3.03 17.47
C LYS A 24 2.31 -1.58 17.43
N GLY A 25 3.06 -1.21 16.40
CA GLY A 25 3.64 0.13 16.23
C GLY A 25 2.84 1.08 15.35
N ILE A 26 1.81 0.61 14.63
CA ILE A 26 0.98 1.49 13.81
C ILE A 26 0.16 2.41 14.72
N ASP A 27 0.17 3.70 14.41
CA ASP A 27 -0.58 4.72 15.13
C ASP A 27 -2.09 4.49 15.00
N LYS A 28 -2.76 4.34 16.15
CA LYS A 28 -4.20 4.07 16.22
C LYS A 28 -5.05 5.24 15.74
N GLU A 29 -4.59 6.48 15.92
CA GLU A 29 -5.29 7.66 15.44
C GLU A 29 -5.23 7.77 13.93
N GLN A 30 -4.08 7.42 13.32
CA GLN A 30 -3.95 7.31 11.87
C GLN A 30 -4.87 6.24 11.30
N ILE A 31 -4.99 5.08 11.96
CA ILE A 31 -5.92 4.02 11.55
C ILE A 31 -7.36 4.53 11.60
N ALA A 32 -7.78 5.15 12.72
CA ALA A 32 -9.13 5.66 12.89
C ALA A 32 -9.48 6.72 11.84
N SER A 33 -8.56 7.64 11.56
CA SER A 33 -8.71 8.68 10.55
C SER A 33 -8.83 8.09 9.14
N PHE A 34 -8.02 7.06 8.82
CA PHE A 34 -8.09 6.35 7.54
C PHE A 34 -9.40 5.60 7.35
N VAL A 35 -9.88 4.90 8.39
CA VAL A 35 -11.19 4.22 8.37
C VAL A 35 -12.30 5.24 8.16
N HIS A 36 -12.25 6.38 8.84
CA HIS A 36 -13.24 7.45 8.65
C HIS A 36 -13.21 8.01 7.23
N ALA A 37 -12.04 8.19 6.63
CA ALA A 37 -11.92 8.63 5.25
C ALA A 37 -12.56 7.64 4.27
N ILE A 38 -12.41 6.33 4.48
CA ILE A 38 -13.06 5.28 3.68
C ILE A 38 -14.59 5.39 3.79
N LEU A 39 -15.10 5.52 5.02
CA LEU A 39 -16.55 5.58 5.28
C LEU A 39 -17.22 6.86 4.73
N SER A 40 -16.46 7.94 4.61
CA SER A 40 -16.97 9.25 4.17
C SER A 40 -16.81 9.50 2.67
N ALA A 41 -16.04 8.67 1.96
CA ALA A 41 -15.75 8.87 0.55
C ALA A 41 -16.94 8.54 -0.35
N ASN A 42 -17.15 9.34 -1.39
CA ASN A 42 -18.15 9.03 -2.43
C ASN A 42 -17.76 7.77 -3.23
N ARG A 43 -16.50 7.70 -3.63
CA ARG A 43 -15.89 6.58 -4.35
C ARG A 43 -14.46 6.41 -3.88
N ILE A 44 -13.96 5.19 -3.94
CA ILE A 44 -12.62 4.86 -3.48
C ILE A 44 -11.80 4.35 -4.67
N TYR A 45 -10.68 5.00 -4.92
CA TYR A 45 -9.72 4.60 -5.94
C TYR A 45 -8.50 4.02 -5.25
N VAL A 46 -7.99 2.91 -5.75
CA VAL A 46 -6.78 2.30 -5.22
C VAL A 46 -5.70 2.23 -6.27
N MET A 47 -4.44 2.40 -5.88
CA MET A 47 -3.32 2.32 -6.80
C MET A 47 -2.04 1.81 -6.13
N GLY A 48 -1.16 1.26 -6.93
CA GLY A 48 0.16 0.80 -6.54
C GLY A 48 0.92 0.24 -7.74
N ALA A 49 2.23 0.19 -7.68
CA ALA A 49 3.07 -0.39 -8.71
C ALA A 49 3.52 -1.82 -8.33
N GLY A 50 3.64 -2.71 -9.31
CA GLY A 50 4.11 -4.07 -9.11
C GLY A 50 3.30 -4.84 -8.05
N ARG A 51 3.98 -5.45 -7.08
CA ARG A 51 3.34 -6.22 -5.99
C ARG A 51 2.38 -5.38 -5.15
N SER A 52 2.71 -4.11 -4.89
CA SER A 52 1.83 -3.18 -4.19
C SER A 52 0.53 -2.93 -4.97
N GLY A 53 0.57 -2.95 -6.30
CA GLY A 53 -0.61 -2.90 -7.16
C GLY A 53 -1.51 -4.13 -7.01
N LEU A 54 -0.94 -5.33 -6.79
CA LEU A 54 -1.72 -6.54 -6.50
C LEU A 54 -2.44 -6.44 -5.14
N VAL A 55 -1.78 -5.88 -4.14
CA VAL A 55 -2.40 -5.60 -2.83
C VAL A 55 -3.53 -4.57 -2.97
N ALA A 56 -3.30 -3.49 -3.72
CA ALA A 56 -4.33 -2.50 -4.01
C ALA A 56 -5.57 -3.12 -4.68
N LYS A 57 -5.38 -3.99 -5.68
CA LYS A 57 -6.47 -4.72 -6.34
C LYS A 57 -7.23 -5.62 -5.37
N SER A 58 -6.53 -6.34 -4.48
CA SER A 58 -7.15 -7.15 -3.43
C SER A 58 -8.03 -6.29 -2.51
N PHE A 59 -7.53 -5.13 -2.09
CA PHE A 59 -8.28 -4.19 -1.26
C PHE A 59 -9.52 -3.65 -1.96
N ALA A 60 -9.42 -3.23 -3.24
CA ALA A 60 -10.56 -2.77 -4.03
C ALA A 60 -11.65 -3.85 -4.13
N MET A 61 -11.26 -5.10 -4.36
CA MET A 61 -12.19 -6.22 -4.42
C MET A 61 -12.95 -6.39 -3.08
N ARG A 62 -12.25 -6.29 -1.94
CA ARG A 62 -12.87 -6.40 -0.61
C ARG A 62 -13.80 -5.22 -0.32
N LEU A 63 -13.41 -3.99 -0.66
CA LEU A 63 -14.26 -2.81 -0.57
C LEU A 63 -15.56 -2.98 -1.38
N MET A 64 -15.45 -3.46 -2.62
CA MET A 64 -16.62 -3.72 -3.46
C MET A 64 -17.54 -4.78 -2.85
N HIS A 65 -16.98 -5.87 -2.29
CA HIS A 65 -17.77 -6.91 -1.62
C HIS A 65 -18.51 -6.40 -0.38
N THR A 66 -18.03 -5.34 0.25
CA THR A 66 -18.66 -4.70 1.42
C THR A 66 -19.57 -3.52 1.05
N GLY A 67 -19.85 -3.33 -0.25
CA GLY A 67 -20.83 -2.35 -0.75
C GLY A 67 -20.25 -0.99 -1.12
N PHE A 68 -18.94 -0.77 -0.99
CA PHE A 68 -18.32 0.47 -1.44
C PHE A 68 -18.16 0.52 -2.96
N VAL A 69 -18.27 1.72 -3.52
CA VAL A 69 -17.92 1.98 -4.92
C VAL A 69 -16.42 2.13 -5.01
N SER A 70 -15.73 1.09 -5.50
CA SER A 70 -14.27 1.07 -5.56
C SER A 70 -13.76 0.78 -6.98
N TYR A 71 -12.63 1.41 -7.32
CA TYR A 71 -11.98 1.31 -8.62
C TYR A 71 -10.47 1.13 -8.46
N VAL A 72 -9.86 0.47 -9.43
CA VAL A 72 -8.41 0.34 -9.53
C VAL A 72 -7.90 1.29 -10.60
N VAL A 73 -7.00 2.19 -10.25
CA VAL A 73 -6.41 3.14 -11.20
C VAL A 73 -5.65 2.39 -12.31
N GLY A 74 -5.93 2.76 -13.56
CA GLY A 74 -5.32 2.13 -14.73
C GLY A 74 -6.13 0.98 -15.34
N GLU A 75 -7.23 0.54 -14.72
CA GLU A 75 -8.14 -0.41 -15.36
C GLU A 75 -9.04 0.31 -16.37
N THR A 76 -9.46 -0.41 -17.43
CA THR A 76 -10.18 0.16 -18.57
C THR A 76 -11.53 0.79 -18.24
N ILE A 77 -12.16 0.38 -17.14
CA ILE A 77 -13.48 0.85 -16.69
C ILE A 77 -13.38 1.85 -15.53
N THR A 78 -12.18 2.34 -15.20
CA THR A 78 -11.99 3.30 -14.12
C THR A 78 -12.50 4.69 -14.55
N PRO A 79 -13.52 5.26 -13.90
CA PRO A 79 -14.02 6.59 -14.23
C PRO A 79 -13.04 7.69 -13.75
N ALA A 80 -13.27 8.92 -14.20
CA ALA A 80 -12.52 10.07 -13.71
C ALA A 80 -12.79 10.30 -12.22
N ILE A 81 -11.71 10.62 -11.48
CA ILE A 81 -11.76 11.00 -10.07
C ILE A 81 -12.33 12.42 -9.94
N ALA A 82 -13.01 12.71 -8.84
CA ALA A 82 -13.62 14.01 -8.55
C ALA A 82 -13.42 14.41 -7.08
N GLU A 83 -13.81 15.62 -6.75
CA GLU A 83 -13.92 16.10 -5.37
C GLU A 83 -14.85 15.19 -4.53
N GLY A 84 -14.47 14.91 -3.30
CA GLY A 84 -15.19 13.99 -2.42
C GLY A 84 -14.86 12.50 -2.62
N ASP A 85 -14.03 12.16 -3.60
CA ASP A 85 -13.47 10.81 -3.76
C ASP A 85 -12.22 10.64 -2.89
N LEU A 86 -11.90 9.39 -2.56
CA LEU A 86 -10.67 8.99 -1.88
C LEU A 86 -9.77 8.19 -2.83
N ILE A 87 -8.51 8.55 -2.91
CA ILE A 87 -7.49 7.72 -3.56
C ILE A 87 -6.53 7.14 -2.53
N VAL A 88 -6.37 5.82 -2.52
CA VAL A 88 -5.46 5.09 -1.62
C VAL A 88 -4.27 4.58 -2.40
N ALA A 89 -3.09 5.13 -2.10
CA ALA A 89 -1.83 4.75 -2.70
C ALA A 89 -1.07 3.73 -1.84
N PHE A 90 -0.77 2.58 -2.40
CA PHE A 90 0.12 1.57 -1.81
C PHE A 90 1.52 1.77 -2.41
N SER A 91 2.39 2.46 -1.68
CA SER A 91 3.74 2.76 -2.17
C SER A 91 4.75 2.70 -1.03
N GLY A 92 5.46 1.60 -0.93
CA GLY A 92 6.44 1.40 0.13
C GLY A 92 7.52 2.51 0.16
N SER A 93 7.97 3.05 -0.97
CA SER A 93 8.90 4.20 -1.02
C SER A 93 8.19 5.54 -0.91
N GLY A 94 6.91 5.60 -1.31
CA GLY A 94 6.19 6.85 -1.49
C GLY A 94 6.74 7.75 -2.61
N ASN A 95 7.69 7.26 -3.41
CA ASN A 95 8.39 8.03 -4.44
C ASN A 95 8.26 7.43 -5.85
N THR A 96 7.44 6.39 -6.04
CA THR A 96 7.19 5.80 -7.36
C THR A 96 6.57 6.87 -8.27
N LYS A 97 7.25 7.19 -9.37
CA LYS A 97 6.92 8.35 -10.21
C LYS A 97 5.48 8.34 -10.70
N THR A 98 5.05 7.26 -11.34
CA THR A 98 3.68 7.11 -11.88
C THR A 98 2.61 7.27 -10.79
N ILE A 99 2.83 6.68 -9.62
CA ILE A 99 1.91 6.77 -8.48
C ILE A 99 1.89 8.20 -7.91
N GLY A 100 3.06 8.87 -7.86
CA GLY A 100 3.19 10.25 -7.42
C GLY A 100 2.47 11.23 -8.36
N ASP A 101 2.66 11.09 -9.66
CA ASP A 101 2.01 11.94 -10.67
C ASP A 101 0.47 11.84 -10.59
N ILE A 102 -0.05 10.62 -10.38
CA ILE A 102 -1.50 10.39 -10.21
C ILE A 102 -2.00 10.97 -8.88
N ALA A 103 -1.26 10.77 -7.78
CA ALA A 103 -1.64 11.30 -6.46
C ALA A 103 -1.71 12.84 -6.47
N GLU A 104 -0.71 13.51 -7.06
CA GLU A 104 -0.69 14.96 -7.20
C GLU A 104 -1.85 15.47 -8.07
N THR A 105 -2.15 14.77 -9.17
CA THR A 105 -3.29 15.09 -10.02
C THR A 105 -4.60 14.97 -9.27
N ALA A 106 -4.81 13.87 -8.54
CA ALA A 106 -6.00 13.65 -7.72
C ALA A 106 -6.15 14.74 -6.64
N LYS A 107 -5.04 15.10 -5.98
CA LYS A 107 -5.02 16.19 -4.99
C LYS A 107 -5.41 17.53 -5.61
N GLY A 108 -4.89 17.83 -6.81
CA GLY A 108 -5.21 19.05 -7.56
C GLY A 108 -6.68 19.14 -7.99
N ILE A 109 -7.36 18.00 -8.16
CA ILE A 109 -8.81 17.94 -8.46
C ILE A 109 -9.67 18.14 -7.20
N GLY A 110 -9.08 18.00 -6.01
CA GLY A 110 -9.80 18.10 -4.73
C GLY A 110 -10.19 16.75 -4.12
N ALA A 111 -9.65 15.66 -4.64
CA ALA A 111 -9.81 14.34 -4.01
C ALA A 111 -8.93 14.22 -2.74
N THR A 112 -9.39 13.42 -1.80
CA THR A 112 -8.63 13.06 -0.61
C THR A 112 -7.58 12.02 -0.96
N VAL A 113 -6.34 12.20 -0.50
CA VAL A 113 -5.22 11.28 -0.77
C VAL A 113 -4.82 10.56 0.51
N ALA A 114 -4.88 9.24 0.50
CA ALA A 114 -4.33 8.40 1.56
C ALA A 114 -3.12 7.61 1.05
N LEU A 115 -2.09 7.50 1.89
CA LEU A 115 -0.85 6.79 1.57
C LEU A 115 -0.58 5.69 2.60
N ILE A 116 -0.38 4.48 2.13
CA ILE A 116 0.20 3.39 2.92
C ILE A 116 1.66 3.25 2.48
N SER A 117 2.60 3.56 3.40
CA SER A 117 4.02 3.66 3.06
C SER A 117 4.92 3.39 4.26
N SER A 118 6.17 3.02 4.00
CA SER A 118 7.22 3.05 5.03
C SER A 118 8.01 4.36 5.08
N ASN A 119 7.70 5.32 4.19
CA ASN A 119 8.35 6.61 4.12
C ASN A 119 7.33 7.77 4.09
N PRO A 120 6.90 8.27 5.25
CA PRO A 120 5.96 9.39 5.32
C PRO A 120 6.51 10.70 4.75
N GLU A 121 7.83 10.90 4.76
CA GLU A 121 8.49 12.11 4.23
C GLU A 121 8.70 12.08 2.71
N SER A 122 8.11 11.11 2.04
CA SER A 122 8.20 10.93 0.59
C SER A 122 7.43 11.99 -0.20
N ARG A 123 7.61 11.98 -1.53
CA ARG A 123 6.86 12.85 -2.46
C ARG A 123 5.36 12.77 -2.24
N ILE A 124 4.81 11.53 -2.17
CA ILE A 124 3.36 11.33 -1.95
C ILE A 124 2.99 11.68 -0.51
N GLY A 125 3.84 11.36 0.47
CA GLY A 125 3.59 11.65 1.88
C GLY A 125 3.40 13.14 2.16
N LYS A 126 4.12 14.02 1.45
CA LYS A 126 4.01 15.48 1.61
C LYS A 126 2.66 16.06 1.16
N ILE A 127 1.92 15.35 0.33
CA ILE A 127 0.62 15.80 -0.20
C ILE A 127 -0.55 14.99 0.32
N ALA A 128 -0.28 13.86 0.96
CA ALA A 128 -1.31 12.97 1.51
C ALA A 128 -2.03 13.61 2.69
N ASP A 129 -3.35 13.44 2.73
CA ASP A 129 -4.18 13.85 3.86
C ASP A 129 -4.12 12.84 5.01
N TYR A 130 -3.94 11.57 4.66
CA TYR A 130 -3.82 10.46 5.61
C TYR A 130 -2.62 9.59 5.27
N ILE A 131 -1.85 9.24 6.28
CA ILE A 131 -0.67 8.38 6.11
C ILE A 131 -0.74 7.22 7.10
N ILE A 132 -0.73 6.01 6.59
CA ILE A 132 -0.52 4.80 7.37
C ILE A 132 0.95 4.40 7.23
N LYS A 133 1.71 4.67 8.29
CA LYS A 133 3.12 4.29 8.33
C LYS A 133 3.26 2.81 8.64
N VAL A 134 3.62 2.04 7.63
CA VAL A 134 4.03 0.64 7.76
C VAL A 134 5.54 0.59 7.89
N GLU A 135 6.04 0.54 9.11
CA GLU A 135 7.48 0.58 9.36
C GLU A 135 8.13 -0.74 8.96
N THR A 136 8.87 -0.71 7.85
CA THR A 136 9.70 -1.83 7.41
C THR A 136 11.17 -1.46 7.60
N GLN A 137 11.96 -2.35 8.20
CA GLN A 137 13.41 -2.21 8.14
C GLN A 137 13.79 -2.37 6.65
N ARG A 138 14.12 -1.26 6.02
CA ARG A 138 14.72 -1.25 4.68
C ARG A 138 16.22 -1.41 4.84
N ASP A 139 16.81 -2.30 4.06
CA ASP A 139 18.18 -2.04 3.62
C ASP A 139 18.18 -0.63 3.01
N PRO A 140 19.16 0.24 3.33
CA PRO A 140 19.22 1.55 2.73
C PRO A 140 19.27 1.37 1.22
N VAL A 141 18.13 1.58 0.58
CA VAL A 141 18.05 1.65 -0.88
C VAL A 141 18.74 2.96 -1.21
N THR A 142 20.02 2.86 -1.57
CA THR A 142 20.70 3.94 -2.26
C THR A 142 19.76 4.41 -3.37
N CYS A 143 19.59 5.72 -3.49
CA CYS A 143 18.84 6.35 -4.58
C CYS A 143 19.44 5.92 -5.91
N ASP A 144 19.04 4.75 -6.41
CA ASP A 144 19.45 4.29 -7.74
C ASP A 144 18.57 4.97 -8.77
N ALA A 145 19.20 5.52 -9.79
CA ALA A 145 18.64 6.40 -10.81
C ALA A 145 17.53 5.77 -11.69
N HIS A 146 17.20 4.50 -11.50
CA HIS A 146 16.22 3.81 -12.32
C HIS A 146 14.88 3.62 -11.61
N GLU A 147 13.80 3.89 -12.33
CA GLU A 147 12.44 3.61 -11.88
C GLU A 147 12.23 2.11 -11.64
N TYR A 148 11.29 1.77 -10.76
CA TYR A 148 11.01 0.38 -10.38
C TYR A 148 10.78 -0.53 -11.59
N GLU A 149 10.00 -0.09 -12.58
CA GLU A 149 9.68 -0.83 -13.79
C GLU A 149 10.92 -1.09 -14.65
N ILE A 150 11.81 -0.11 -14.76
CA ILE A 150 13.07 -0.24 -15.52
C ILE A 150 13.98 -1.27 -14.85
N ARG A 151 14.11 -1.22 -13.52
CA ARG A 151 14.90 -2.21 -12.78
C ARG A 151 14.36 -3.62 -12.92
N GLN A 152 13.02 -3.79 -12.94
CA GLN A 152 12.40 -5.08 -13.20
C GLN A 152 12.77 -5.61 -14.59
N MET A 153 12.74 -4.76 -15.63
CA MET A 153 13.12 -5.13 -17.00
C MET A 153 14.61 -5.46 -17.13
N LEU A 154 15.47 -4.78 -16.38
CA LEU A 154 16.91 -5.01 -16.38
C LEU A 154 17.31 -6.24 -15.55
N GLY A 155 16.38 -6.89 -14.84
CA GLY A 155 16.68 -8.00 -13.96
C GLY A 155 17.48 -7.58 -12.71
N GLU A 156 17.49 -6.30 -12.37
CA GLU A 156 18.18 -5.76 -11.20
C GLU A 156 17.41 -6.09 -9.91
N HIS A 157 17.27 -7.38 -9.62
CA HIS A 157 16.65 -7.87 -8.40
C HIS A 157 17.68 -7.90 -7.26
N ARG A 158 17.80 -6.84 -6.52
CA ARG A 158 18.56 -6.86 -5.27
C ARG A 158 17.75 -7.58 -4.21
N SER A 159 18.21 -8.77 -3.89
CA SER A 159 17.75 -9.62 -2.79
C SER A 159 16.24 -9.94 -2.83
N PHE A 160 15.92 -11.16 -3.23
CA PHE A 160 14.64 -11.81 -2.89
C PHE A 160 14.58 -12.14 -1.38
N ALA A 161 15.33 -11.42 -0.55
CA ALA A 161 15.25 -11.60 0.88
C ALA A 161 13.79 -11.38 1.33
N PRO A 162 13.27 -12.22 2.22
CA PRO A 162 11.90 -12.13 2.72
C PRO A 162 11.53 -10.76 3.27
N LEU A 163 12.53 -9.99 3.66
CA LEU A 163 12.41 -8.62 4.15
C LEU A 163 11.89 -7.63 3.11
N GLY A 164 12.22 -7.84 1.82
CA GLY A 164 11.68 -7.01 0.73
C GLY A 164 10.19 -7.17 0.50
N THR A 165 9.57 -8.26 0.98
CA THR A 165 8.14 -8.54 0.82
C THR A 165 7.29 -8.19 2.04
N ILE A 166 7.91 -7.77 3.15
CA ILE A 166 7.20 -7.44 4.40
C ILE A 166 6.22 -6.30 4.19
N PHE A 167 6.58 -5.28 3.40
CA PHE A 167 5.68 -4.17 3.13
C PHE A 167 4.36 -4.64 2.51
N GLU A 168 4.42 -5.40 1.43
CA GLU A 168 3.22 -5.86 0.71
C GLU A 168 2.40 -6.83 1.56
N THR A 169 3.04 -7.75 2.26
CA THR A 169 2.33 -8.71 3.12
C THR A 169 1.67 -8.00 4.31
N THR A 170 2.36 -7.05 4.93
CA THR A 170 1.77 -6.24 6.02
C THR A 170 0.62 -5.38 5.50
N SER A 171 0.79 -4.75 4.33
CA SER A 171 -0.26 -3.93 3.71
C SER A 171 -1.50 -4.76 3.36
N LEU A 172 -1.34 -6.01 2.93
CA LEU A 172 -2.46 -6.92 2.66
C LEU A 172 -3.21 -7.27 3.96
N ILE A 173 -2.48 -7.67 5.01
CA ILE A 173 -3.07 -7.98 6.32
C ILE A 173 -3.75 -6.75 6.91
N PHE A 174 -3.12 -5.57 6.82
CA PHE A 174 -3.71 -4.31 7.25
C PHE A 174 -5.02 -4.02 6.52
N SER A 175 -5.05 -4.18 5.20
CA SER A 175 -6.24 -3.98 4.38
C SER A 175 -7.40 -4.89 4.79
N ASP A 176 -7.13 -6.18 5.00
CA ASP A 176 -8.13 -7.14 5.45
C ASP A 176 -8.61 -6.84 6.88
N ALA A 177 -7.73 -6.37 7.77
CA ALA A 177 -8.10 -5.92 9.11
C ALA A 177 -9.01 -4.68 9.07
N VAL A 178 -8.73 -3.71 8.20
CA VAL A 178 -9.60 -2.55 7.97
C VAL A 178 -10.99 -2.97 7.52
N ILE A 179 -11.08 -3.85 6.52
CA ILE A 179 -12.36 -4.40 6.04
C ILE A 179 -13.12 -5.09 7.18
N SER A 180 -12.44 -5.94 7.94
CA SER A 180 -13.05 -6.64 9.08
C SER A 180 -13.60 -5.67 10.12
N THR A 181 -12.90 -4.56 10.38
CA THR A 181 -13.33 -3.53 11.32
C THR A 181 -14.54 -2.74 10.82
N ILE A 182 -14.62 -2.47 9.52
CA ILE A 182 -15.75 -1.75 8.92
C ILE A 182 -17.04 -2.59 8.92
N MET A 183 -16.91 -3.91 8.88
CA MET A 183 -18.04 -4.84 8.87
C MET A 183 -18.63 -5.15 10.26
N THR A 184 -17.98 -4.71 11.34
CA THR A 184 -18.44 -4.92 12.74
C THR A 184 -19.31 -3.78 13.23
#